data_9e5a969b5ed615e969c70b6dcec38ab9
#
_entry.id   9e5a969b5ed615e969c70b6dcec38ab9
#
_cell.length_a   1.000
_cell.length_b   1.000
_cell.length_c   1.000
_cell.angle_alpha   90.00
_cell.angle_beta   90.00
_cell.angle_gamma   90.00
#
_symmetry.space_group_name_H-M   'P 1'
#
loop_
_entity.id
_entity.type
_entity.pdbx_description
1 polymer ?
#
loop_
_entity_poly.entity_id
_entity_poly.type
_entity_poly.pdbx_seq_one_letter_code
_entity_poly.pdbx_strand_id
1 'polypeptide(L)'
;MFYNQNNRLNPNPITKFIAVILLGIGVAHSMNHYLEWAAVLTISTMYFINGLIKDGIKNILVFGVLFFAPSFSVLATFPLVLKMLLSLVFVCRMFYLPYSAGKYMIKTSDVGSIISSMDALKIPSTVSIPITVMFRFFPSFAEERNNIKMAMKIRGIDTKNPVKYLEYVLVPLLIISSNIADDIAKAAETKCIANPIKKTRYITVGVHLIDFI
;
A
#
# COMPACT_ATOMS: atom_id res chain seq x y z
N MET A 1 -7.57 9.80 8.96
CA MET A 1 -7.91 8.95 10.10
C MET A 1 -6.59 8.32 10.56
N PHE A 2 -5.93 8.94 11.54
CA PHE A 2 -4.61 8.50 12.03
C PHE A 2 -4.81 7.25 12.89
N TYR A 3 -4.33 6.12 12.39
CA TYR A 3 -4.39 4.86 13.12
C TYR A 3 -3.34 4.89 14.25
N ASN A 4 -3.79 4.62 15.47
CA ASN A 4 -2.97 4.67 16.67
C ASN A 4 -1.86 3.60 16.62
N GLN A 5 -0.60 4.01 16.43
CA GLN A 5 0.59 3.15 16.43
C GLN A 5 0.94 2.56 17.81
N ASN A 6 0.17 2.86 18.85
CA ASN A 6 0.51 2.51 20.23
C ASN A 6 0.17 1.06 20.59
N ASN A 7 -0.21 0.22 19.65
CA ASN A 7 -0.43 -1.19 19.91
C ASN A 7 0.93 -1.93 19.84
N ARG A 8 1.47 -2.32 21.00
CA ARG A 8 2.73 -3.10 21.15
C ARG A 8 2.74 -4.42 20.36
N LEU A 9 1.61 -4.83 19.82
CA LEU A 9 1.41 -6.06 19.05
C LEU A 9 1.38 -5.85 17.53
N ASN A 10 1.64 -4.63 17.04
CA ASN A 10 1.68 -4.37 15.61
C ASN A 10 3.10 -4.62 15.08
N PRO A 11 3.34 -5.63 14.21
CA PRO A 11 4.66 -5.91 13.68
C PRO A 11 5.22 -4.72 12.88
N ASN A 12 6.54 -4.62 12.83
CA ASN A 12 7.23 -3.55 12.10
C ASN A 12 6.85 -3.55 10.61
N PRO A 13 6.80 -2.38 9.97
CA PRO A 13 6.52 -2.29 8.53
C PRO A 13 7.52 -3.09 7.67
N ILE A 14 8.77 -3.24 8.12
CA ILE A 14 9.80 -4.07 7.46
C ILE A 14 9.32 -5.53 7.37
N THR A 15 8.90 -6.10 8.51
CA THR A 15 8.44 -7.49 8.60
C THR A 15 7.24 -7.72 7.70
N LYS A 16 6.28 -6.77 7.68
CA LYS A 16 5.12 -6.83 6.79
C LYS A 16 5.52 -6.78 5.32
N PHE A 17 6.50 -5.93 4.98
CA PHE A 17 7.00 -5.82 3.61
C PHE A 17 7.69 -7.10 3.16
N ILE A 18 8.53 -7.69 4.01
CA ILE A 18 9.18 -8.98 3.77
C ILE A 18 8.13 -10.08 3.62
N ALA A 19 7.11 -10.11 4.48
CA ALA A 19 6.02 -11.08 4.39
C ALA A 19 5.25 -10.99 3.06
N VAL A 20 4.97 -9.77 2.57
CA VAL A 20 4.34 -9.58 1.24
C VAL A 20 5.21 -10.13 0.12
N ILE A 21 6.52 -9.88 0.16
CA ILE A 21 7.47 -10.38 -0.84
C ILE A 21 7.57 -11.92 -0.79
N LEU A 22 7.71 -12.49 0.40
CA LEU A 22 7.80 -13.94 0.59
C LEU A 22 6.53 -14.66 0.12
N LEU A 23 5.35 -14.11 0.45
CA LEU A 23 4.08 -14.64 -0.02
C LEU A 23 3.93 -14.49 -1.54
N GLY A 24 4.43 -13.38 -2.11
CA GLY A 24 4.47 -13.17 -3.56
C GLY A 24 5.33 -14.21 -4.28
N ILE A 25 6.51 -14.52 -3.75
CA ILE A 25 7.39 -15.59 -4.27
C ILE A 25 6.74 -16.98 -4.07
N GLY A 26 6.07 -17.18 -2.92
CA GLY A 26 5.34 -18.42 -2.62
C GLY A 26 4.26 -18.75 -3.64
N VAL A 27 3.63 -17.75 -4.24
CA VAL A 27 2.65 -17.93 -5.34
C VAL A 27 3.26 -18.65 -6.53
N ALA A 28 4.53 -18.37 -6.86
CA ALA A 28 5.22 -19.01 -7.97
C ALA A 28 5.55 -20.49 -7.70
N HIS A 29 5.51 -20.91 -6.44
CA HIS A 29 5.90 -22.26 -6.00
C HIS A 29 4.70 -23.02 -5.43
N SER A 30 3.63 -23.21 -6.17
CA SER A 30 2.42 -23.98 -5.85
C SER A 30 2.34 -24.42 -4.37
N MET A 31 1.98 -23.49 -3.48
CA MET A 31 1.93 -23.76 -2.03
C MET A 31 0.91 -24.86 -1.72
N ASN A 32 1.22 -25.69 -0.75
CA ASN A 32 0.31 -26.72 -0.25
C ASN A 32 -0.93 -26.05 0.37
N HIS A 33 -2.13 -26.57 0.12
CA HIS A 33 -3.40 -26.03 0.59
C HIS A 33 -3.43 -25.73 2.11
N TYR A 34 -2.75 -26.53 2.91
CA TYR A 34 -2.61 -26.32 4.35
C TYR A 34 -1.83 -25.03 4.68
N LEU A 35 -0.77 -24.76 3.91
CA LEU A 35 0.03 -23.55 4.07
C LEU A 35 -0.74 -22.29 3.65
N GLU A 36 -1.55 -22.36 2.59
CA GLU A 36 -2.43 -21.26 2.18
C GLU A 36 -3.40 -20.88 3.31
N TRP A 37 -4.08 -21.88 3.92
CA TRP A 37 -4.98 -21.65 5.04
C TRP A 37 -4.25 -21.11 6.27
N ALA A 38 -3.09 -21.66 6.61
CA ALA A 38 -2.27 -21.17 7.71
C ALA A 38 -1.90 -19.69 7.51
N ALA A 39 -1.45 -19.31 6.32
CA ALA A 39 -1.10 -17.92 5.99
C ALA A 39 -2.32 -16.97 6.08
N VAL A 40 -3.49 -17.39 5.58
CA VAL A 40 -4.71 -16.57 5.70
C VAL A 40 -5.15 -16.43 7.16
N LEU A 41 -5.07 -17.48 7.95
CA LEU A 41 -5.41 -17.43 9.37
C LEU A 41 -4.44 -16.55 10.15
N THR A 42 -3.14 -16.63 9.90
CA THR A 42 -2.16 -15.73 10.54
C THR A 42 -2.39 -14.28 10.19
N ILE A 43 -2.64 -13.94 8.92
CA ILE A 43 -2.97 -12.57 8.52
C ILE A 43 -4.28 -12.12 9.17
N SER A 44 -5.29 -12.99 9.25
CA SER A 44 -6.58 -12.66 9.87
C SER A 44 -6.49 -12.46 11.37
N THR A 45 -5.67 -13.25 12.09
CA THR A 45 -5.40 -13.02 13.51
C THR A 45 -4.70 -11.69 13.75
N MET A 46 -3.77 -11.31 12.86
CA MET A 46 -3.15 -9.98 12.90
C MET A 46 -4.15 -8.84 12.68
N TYR A 47 -5.16 -9.03 11.81
CA TYR A 47 -6.27 -8.06 11.67
C TYR A 47 -7.09 -7.95 12.97
N PHE A 48 -7.39 -9.08 13.66
CA PHE A 48 -8.15 -9.07 14.91
C PHE A 48 -7.38 -8.37 16.02
N ILE A 49 -6.09 -8.63 16.17
CA ILE A 49 -5.22 -8.00 17.17
C ILE A 49 -5.18 -6.46 16.98
N ASN A 50 -5.19 -6.00 15.74
CA ASN A 50 -5.20 -4.57 15.41
C ASN A 50 -6.61 -3.93 15.42
N GLY A 51 -7.63 -4.64 15.89
CA GLY A 51 -9.00 -4.13 16.02
C GLY A 51 -9.77 -4.00 14.70
N LEU A 52 -9.23 -4.51 13.60
CA LEU A 52 -9.86 -4.48 12.26
C LEU A 52 -10.71 -5.75 12.03
N ILE A 53 -11.64 -6.03 12.94
CA ILE A 53 -12.45 -7.27 12.96
C ILE A 53 -13.19 -7.47 11.63
N LYS A 54 -13.79 -6.42 11.08
CA LYS A 54 -14.53 -6.49 9.81
C LYS A 54 -13.65 -6.93 8.63
N ASP A 55 -12.42 -6.44 8.57
CA ASP A 55 -11.48 -6.80 7.51
C ASP A 55 -10.93 -8.22 7.71
N GLY A 56 -10.69 -8.64 8.95
CA GLY A 56 -10.28 -10.01 9.28
C GLY A 56 -11.33 -11.05 8.88
N ILE A 57 -12.60 -10.83 9.25
CA ILE A 57 -13.72 -11.71 8.85
C ILE A 57 -13.88 -11.71 7.33
N LYS A 58 -13.83 -10.53 6.69
CA LYS A 58 -13.94 -10.43 5.23
C LYS A 58 -12.80 -11.19 4.53
N ASN A 59 -11.59 -11.15 5.08
CA ASN A 59 -10.44 -11.89 4.54
C ASN A 59 -10.69 -13.40 4.53
N ILE A 60 -11.16 -13.96 5.65
CA ILE A 60 -11.50 -15.39 5.78
C ILE A 60 -12.63 -15.78 4.83
N LEU A 61 -13.71 -14.97 4.78
CA LEU A 61 -14.86 -15.27 3.93
C LEU A 61 -14.49 -15.26 2.44
N VAL A 62 -13.77 -14.23 1.98
CA VAL A 62 -13.38 -14.13 0.57
C VAL A 62 -12.45 -15.26 0.19
N PHE A 63 -11.47 -15.62 1.03
CA PHE A 63 -10.61 -16.76 0.76
C PHE A 63 -11.39 -18.07 0.78
N GLY A 64 -12.34 -18.25 1.71
CA GLY A 64 -13.22 -19.43 1.78
C GLY A 64 -14.03 -19.61 0.48
N VAL A 65 -14.59 -18.52 -0.04
CA VAL A 65 -15.30 -18.56 -1.34
C VAL A 65 -14.35 -18.91 -2.50
N LEU A 66 -13.16 -18.30 -2.54
CA LEU A 66 -12.18 -18.59 -3.56
C LEU A 66 -11.60 -20.02 -3.45
N PHE A 67 -11.61 -20.60 -2.25
CA PHE A 67 -11.15 -21.97 -2.02
C PHE A 67 -12.03 -23.03 -2.67
N PHE A 68 -13.33 -22.76 -2.85
CA PHE A 68 -14.23 -23.64 -3.59
C PHE A 68 -13.93 -23.68 -5.11
N ALA A 69 -13.04 -22.82 -5.61
CA ALA A 69 -12.55 -22.91 -6.98
C ALA A 69 -11.82 -24.25 -7.19
N PRO A 70 -12.19 -25.03 -8.22
CA PRO A 70 -11.58 -26.35 -8.46
C PRO A 70 -10.08 -26.22 -8.73
N SER A 71 -9.32 -27.21 -8.26
CA SER A 71 -7.88 -27.30 -8.55
C SER A 71 -7.63 -27.51 -10.04
N PHE A 72 -6.45 -27.12 -10.52
CA PHE A 72 -6.10 -27.13 -11.94
C PHE A 72 -6.27 -28.51 -12.60
N SER A 73 -6.06 -29.60 -11.86
CA SER A 73 -6.27 -30.96 -12.32
C SER A 73 -7.73 -31.30 -12.65
N VAL A 74 -8.67 -30.74 -11.90
CA VAL A 74 -10.12 -30.93 -12.11
C VAL A 74 -10.64 -30.08 -13.26
N LEU A 75 -9.99 -28.95 -13.55
CA LEU A 75 -10.38 -28.08 -14.67
C LEU A 75 -10.29 -28.80 -16.04
N ALA A 76 -9.47 -29.83 -16.18
CA ALA A 76 -9.32 -30.56 -17.43
C ALA A 76 -10.62 -31.26 -17.90
N THR A 77 -11.52 -31.58 -16.99
CA THR A 77 -12.78 -32.31 -17.27
C THR A 77 -13.95 -31.43 -17.72
N PHE A 78 -13.81 -30.08 -17.64
CA PHE A 78 -14.89 -29.15 -17.96
C PHE A 78 -14.87 -28.67 -19.43
N PRO A 79 -16.02 -28.26 -20.00
CA PRO A 79 -16.09 -27.66 -21.33
C PRO A 79 -15.28 -26.37 -21.40
N LEU A 80 -14.81 -26.01 -22.60
CA LEU A 80 -13.83 -24.93 -22.83
C LEU A 80 -14.24 -23.58 -22.18
N VAL A 81 -15.49 -23.18 -22.31
CA VAL A 81 -15.96 -21.89 -21.76
C VAL A 81 -15.92 -21.88 -20.23
N LEU A 82 -16.39 -22.95 -19.59
CA LEU A 82 -16.38 -23.05 -18.13
C LEU A 82 -14.95 -23.17 -17.59
N LYS A 83 -14.08 -23.87 -18.31
CA LYS A 83 -12.65 -23.95 -18.00
C LYS A 83 -11.98 -22.59 -18.00
N MET A 84 -12.27 -21.71 -18.97
CA MET A 84 -11.73 -20.35 -19.01
C MET A 84 -12.19 -19.52 -17.82
N LEU A 85 -13.46 -19.56 -17.44
CA LEU A 85 -13.98 -18.83 -16.29
C LEU A 85 -13.37 -19.33 -14.97
N LEU A 86 -13.33 -20.64 -14.78
CA LEU A 86 -12.78 -21.24 -13.56
C LEU A 86 -11.27 -21.03 -13.44
N SER A 87 -10.51 -21.02 -14.56
CA SER A 87 -9.08 -20.72 -14.55
C SER A 87 -8.81 -19.28 -14.08
N LEU A 88 -9.68 -18.31 -14.41
CA LEU A 88 -9.57 -16.93 -13.93
C LEU A 88 -9.74 -16.87 -12.41
N VAL A 89 -10.73 -17.60 -11.87
CA VAL A 89 -10.95 -17.67 -10.41
C VAL A 89 -9.76 -18.32 -9.71
N PHE A 90 -9.18 -19.35 -10.30
CA PHE A 90 -7.97 -20.01 -9.78
C PHE A 90 -6.78 -19.04 -9.71
N VAL A 91 -6.54 -18.26 -10.76
CA VAL A 91 -5.50 -17.20 -10.77
C VAL A 91 -5.77 -16.16 -9.68
N CYS A 92 -7.00 -15.68 -9.56
CA CYS A 92 -7.39 -14.74 -8.48
C CYS A 92 -7.12 -15.33 -7.08
N ARG A 93 -7.37 -16.62 -6.88
CA ARG A 93 -7.05 -17.30 -5.62
C ARG A 93 -5.56 -17.29 -5.32
N MET A 94 -4.71 -17.61 -6.30
CA MET A 94 -3.26 -17.60 -6.13
C MET A 94 -2.73 -16.23 -5.69
N PHE A 95 -3.19 -15.16 -6.34
CA PHE A 95 -2.77 -13.79 -6.02
C PHE A 95 -3.44 -13.21 -4.76
N TYR A 96 -4.41 -13.90 -4.18
CA TYR A 96 -5.12 -13.39 -3.03
C TYR A 96 -4.26 -13.29 -1.76
N LEU A 97 -3.33 -14.22 -1.53
CA LEU A 97 -2.45 -14.20 -0.36
C LEU A 97 -1.57 -12.93 -0.31
N PRO A 98 -0.72 -12.64 -1.32
CA PRO A 98 0.07 -11.42 -1.31
C PRO A 98 -0.79 -10.16 -1.32
N TYR A 99 -1.96 -10.19 -1.97
CA TYR A 99 -2.92 -9.08 -1.93
C TYR A 99 -3.43 -8.82 -0.51
N SER A 100 -3.82 -9.87 0.24
CA SER A 100 -4.33 -9.73 1.60
C SER A 100 -3.26 -9.22 2.57
N ALA A 101 -2.02 -9.67 2.42
CA ALA A 101 -0.88 -9.19 3.18
C ALA A 101 -0.54 -7.72 2.85
N GLY A 102 -0.54 -7.36 1.57
CA GLY A 102 -0.34 -5.97 1.14
C GLY A 102 -1.44 -5.03 1.64
N LYS A 103 -2.69 -5.47 1.61
CA LYS A 103 -3.82 -4.73 2.17
C LYS A 103 -3.68 -4.55 3.68
N TYR A 104 -3.22 -5.58 4.41
CA TYR A 104 -2.94 -5.48 5.83
C TYR A 104 -1.84 -4.44 6.10
N MET A 105 -0.73 -4.49 5.37
CA MET A 105 0.37 -3.54 5.48
C MET A 105 -0.10 -2.09 5.29
N ILE A 106 -0.86 -1.80 4.23
CA ILE A 106 -1.37 -0.45 3.93
C ILE A 106 -2.31 0.07 5.04
N LYS A 107 -3.14 -0.81 5.61
CA LYS A 107 -4.12 -0.43 6.64
C LYS A 107 -3.51 -0.24 8.03
N THR A 108 -2.43 -0.93 8.34
CA THR A 108 -1.85 -0.97 9.69
C THR A 108 -0.50 -0.28 9.80
N SER A 109 0.05 0.21 8.70
CA SER A 109 1.32 0.95 8.70
C SER A 109 1.07 2.39 8.31
N ASP A 110 1.65 3.31 9.10
CA ASP A 110 1.68 4.73 8.74
C ASP A 110 2.82 5.00 7.75
N VAL A 111 2.62 6.03 6.91
CA VAL A 111 3.61 6.43 5.90
C VAL A 111 4.97 6.76 6.54
N GLY A 112 4.96 7.42 7.71
CA GLY A 112 6.18 7.75 8.44
C GLY A 112 6.97 6.52 8.87
N SER A 113 6.29 5.47 9.32
CA SER A 113 6.94 4.21 9.73
C SER A 113 7.45 3.40 8.52
N ILE A 114 6.75 3.45 7.38
CA ILE A 114 7.24 2.84 6.13
C ILE A 114 8.56 3.50 5.70
N ILE A 115 8.63 4.82 5.72
CA ILE A 115 9.85 5.58 5.36
C ILE A 115 11.01 5.25 6.31
N SER A 116 10.74 5.21 7.63
CA SER A 116 11.75 4.84 8.63
C SER A 116 12.25 3.41 8.43
N SER A 117 11.38 2.52 7.97
CA SER A 117 11.71 1.14 7.62
C SER A 117 12.63 1.05 6.40
N MET A 118 12.46 1.92 5.41
CA MET A 118 13.34 1.99 4.25
C MET A 118 14.78 2.36 4.64
N ASP A 119 14.94 3.25 5.62
CA ASP A 119 16.29 3.59 6.13
C ASP A 119 16.91 2.44 6.92
N ALA A 120 16.12 1.70 7.71
CA ALA A 120 16.61 0.52 8.42
C ALA A 120 17.08 -0.58 7.46
N LEU A 121 16.47 -0.69 6.27
CA LEU A 121 16.91 -1.56 5.16
C LEU A 121 18.16 -1.02 4.43
N LYS A 122 18.78 0.07 4.92
CA LYS A 122 19.97 0.72 4.32
C LYS A 122 19.75 1.16 2.86
N ILE A 123 18.52 1.53 2.50
CA ILE A 123 18.24 2.10 1.19
C ILE A 123 18.99 3.43 1.07
N PRO A 124 19.68 3.69 -0.06
CA PRO A 124 20.43 4.91 -0.26
C PRO A 124 19.57 6.17 -0.02
N SER A 125 20.13 7.17 0.67
CA SER A 125 19.43 8.44 0.95
C SER A 125 18.94 9.16 -0.31
N THR A 126 19.61 8.94 -1.43
CA THR A 126 19.21 9.43 -2.76
C THR A 126 17.80 8.98 -3.16
N VAL A 127 17.35 7.79 -2.72
CA VAL A 127 16.02 7.25 -2.98
C VAL A 127 15.04 7.57 -1.84
N SER A 128 15.49 7.44 -0.59
CA SER A 128 14.67 7.62 0.59
C SER A 128 14.19 9.08 0.76
N ILE A 129 15.02 10.08 0.47
CA ILE A 129 14.65 11.49 0.60
C ILE A 129 13.54 11.90 -0.38
N PRO A 130 13.64 11.65 -1.70
CA PRO A 130 12.55 11.99 -2.64
C PRO A 130 11.23 11.31 -2.29
N ILE A 131 11.25 10.04 -1.88
CA ILE A 131 10.06 9.31 -1.47
C ILE A 131 9.42 9.95 -0.23
N THR A 132 10.22 10.35 0.75
CA THR A 132 9.73 11.05 1.95
C THR A 132 9.04 12.37 1.60
N VAL A 133 9.64 13.15 0.72
CA VAL A 133 9.08 14.42 0.23
C VAL A 133 7.79 14.17 -0.52
N MET A 134 7.75 13.17 -1.39
CA MET A 134 6.58 12.79 -2.17
C MET A 134 5.38 12.44 -1.26
N PHE A 135 5.58 11.60 -0.25
CA PHE A 135 4.52 11.23 0.68
C PHE A 135 4.00 12.42 1.52
N ARG A 136 4.87 13.36 1.86
CA ARG A 136 4.47 14.58 2.54
C ARG A 136 3.67 15.51 1.62
N PHE A 137 3.99 15.52 0.33
CA PHE A 137 3.34 16.36 -0.66
C PHE A 137 1.94 15.85 -1.04
N PHE A 138 1.68 14.55 -1.04
CA PHE A 138 0.38 13.99 -1.45
C PHE A 138 -0.85 14.59 -0.73
N PRO A 139 -0.86 14.76 0.61
CA PRO A 139 -1.99 15.41 1.27
C PRO A 139 -2.23 16.84 0.77
N SER A 140 -1.15 17.63 0.67
CA SER A 140 -1.23 19.01 0.17
C SER A 140 -1.74 19.06 -1.28
N PHE A 141 -1.26 18.18 -2.14
CA PHE A 141 -1.75 18.05 -3.52
C PHE A 141 -3.25 17.71 -3.58
N ALA A 142 -3.74 16.86 -2.70
CA ALA A 142 -5.16 16.50 -2.64
C ALA A 142 -6.02 17.70 -2.19
N GLU A 143 -5.52 18.50 -1.26
CA GLU A 143 -6.19 19.75 -0.81
C GLU A 143 -6.24 20.77 -1.94
N GLU A 144 -5.11 21.05 -2.61
CA GLU A 144 -5.04 21.97 -3.73
C GLU A 144 -5.98 21.57 -4.88
N ARG A 145 -6.02 20.29 -5.22
CA ARG A 145 -6.97 19.78 -6.21
C ARG A 145 -8.42 20.06 -5.80
N ASN A 146 -8.77 19.91 -4.53
CA ASN A 146 -10.11 20.16 -4.06
C ASN A 146 -10.43 21.68 -4.07
N ASN A 147 -9.48 22.53 -3.70
CA ASN A 147 -9.61 23.98 -3.73
C ASN A 147 -9.85 24.49 -5.16
N ILE A 148 -9.05 24.02 -6.12
CA ILE A 148 -9.23 24.37 -7.54
C ILE A 148 -10.61 23.89 -8.03
N LYS A 149 -11.01 22.66 -7.70
CA LYS A 149 -12.32 22.13 -8.07
C LYS A 149 -13.47 22.96 -7.51
N MET A 150 -13.35 23.40 -6.27
CA MET A 150 -14.34 24.25 -5.62
C MET A 150 -14.40 25.64 -6.25
N ALA A 151 -13.25 26.23 -6.56
CA ALA A 151 -13.17 27.50 -7.28
C ALA A 151 -13.81 27.44 -8.68
N MET A 152 -13.60 26.35 -9.42
CA MET A 152 -14.21 26.16 -10.74
C MET A 152 -15.74 25.99 -10.64
N LYS A 153 -16.20 25.29 -9.59
CA LYS A 153 -17.64 25.16 -9.33
C LYS A 153 -18.31 26.52 -9.05
N ILE A 154 -17.65 27.38 -8.27
CA ILE A 154 -18.15 28.75 -8.02
C ILE A 154 -18.22 29.58 -9.29
N ARG A 155 -17.27 29.38 -10.22
CA ARG A 155 -17.25 30.03 -11.54
C ARG A 155 -18.26 29.44 -12.54
N GLY A 156 -19.08 28.46 -12.15
CA GLY A 156 -20.07 27.82 -12.99
C GLY A 156 -19.49 26.86 -14.04
N ILE A 157 -18.19 26.50 -13.93
CA ILE A 157 -17.52 25.58 -14.86
C ILE A 157 -17.84 24.14 -14.45
N ASP A 158 -18.48 23.39 -15.36
CA ASP A 158 -18.76 21.98 -15.13
C ASP A 158 -17.49 21.13 -15.34
N THR A 159 -16.99 20.56 -14.24
CA THR A 159 -15.78 19.72 -14.21
C THR A 159 -16.08 18.22 -14.44
N LYS A 160 -17.33 17.85 -14.77
CA LYS A 160 -17.70 16.46 -15.08
C LYS A 160 -17.20 16.04 -16.46
N ASN A 161 -17.07 16.99 -17.40
CA ASN A 161 -16.51 16.72 -18.71
C ASN A 161 -14.99 16.51 -18.58
N PRO A 162 -14.42 15.37 -19.05
CA PRO A 162 -12.99 15.06 -18.88
C PRO A 162 -12.07 16.08 -19.54
N VAL A 163 -12.44 16.64 -20.68
CA VAL A 163 -11.64 17.67 -21.38
C VAL A 163 -11.58 18.96 -20.55
N LYS A 164 -12.73 19.44 -20.06
CA LYS A 164 -12.79 20.62 -19.19
C LYS A 164 -12.08 20.38 -17.86
N TYR A 165 -12.12 19.16 -17.32
CA TYR A 165 -11.38 18.81 -16.12
C TYR A 165 -9.86 18.92 -16.34
N LEU A 166 -9.35 18.42 -17.46
CA LEU A 166 -7.93 18.54 -17.82
C LEU A 166 -7.51 20.02 -17.92
N GLU A 167 -8.28 20.82 -18.61
CA GLU A 167 -7.97 22.24 -18.85
C GLU A 167 -8.05 23.09 -17.58
N TYR A 168 -9.16 23.01 -16.85
CA TYR A 168 -9.45 23.92 -15.75
C TYR A 168 -9.02 23.43 -14.36
N VAL A 169 -8.73 22.16 -14.21
CA VAL A 169 -8.28 21.58 -12.93
C VAL A 169 -6.84 21.08 -13.01
N LEU A 170 -6.51 20.27 -14.02
CA LEU A 170 -5.19 19.63 -14.07
C LEU A 170 -4.09 20.63 -14.42
N VAL A 171 -4.31 21.54 -15.39
CA VAL A 171 -3.28 22.51 -15.77
C VAL A 171 -2.90 23.46 -14.62
N PRO A 172 -3.84 24.13 -13.92
CA PRO A 172 -3.49 24.93 -12.75
C PRO A 172 -2.82 24.11 -11.64
N LEU A 173 -3.27 22.84 -11.43
CA LEU A 173 -2.69 21.96 -10.44
C LEU A 173 -1.23 21.62 -10.75
N LEU A 174 -0.88 21.40 -12.04
CA LEU A 174 0.50 21.17 -12.47
C LEU A 174 1.39 22.40 -12.23
N ILE A 175 0.89 23.60 -12.49
CA ILE A 175 1.62 24.85 -12.25
C ILE A 175 1.91 25.01 -10.76
N ILE A 176 0.90 24.84 -9.91
CA ILE A 176 1.07 24.92 -8.45
C ILE A 176 2.06 23.84 -7.97
N SER A 177 1.95 22.62 -8.49
CA SER A 177 2.85 21.53 -8.13
C SER A 177 4.30 21.81 -8.52
N SER A 178 4.53 22.44 -9.68
CA SER A 178 5.87 22.87 -10.11
C SER A 178 6.46 23.92 -9.17
N ASN A 179 5.66 24.94 -8.82
CA ASN A 179 6.09 25.98 -7.90
C ASN A 179 6.46 25.41 -6.50
N ILE A 180 5.64 24.48 -6.00
CA ILE A 180 5.93 23.80 -4.72
C ILE A 180 7.21 22.96 -4.82
N ALA A 181 7.44 22.29 -5.94
CA ALA A 181 8.67 21.52 -6.16
C ALA A 181 9.91 22.44 -6.15
N ASP A 182 9.85 23.60 -6.80
CA ASP A 182 10.92 24.60 -6.80
C ASP A 182 11.18 25.14 -5.38
N ASP A 183 10.14 25.42 -4.61
CA ASP A 183 10.26 25.88 -3.23
C ASP A 183 10.86 24.80 -2.32
N ILE A 184 10.50 23.55 -2.51
CA ILE A 184 11.10 22.40 -1.80
C ILE A 184 12.59 22.28 -2.17
N ALA A 185 12.93 22.42 -3.45
CA ALA A 185 14.33 22.35 -3.90
C ALA A 185 15.18 23.46 -3.27
N LYS A 186 14.72 24.71 -3.29
CA LYS A 186 15.37 25.85 -2.62
C LYS A 186 15.55 25.63 -1.12
N ALA A 187 14.48 25.14 -0.45
CA ALA A 187 14.55 24.82 0.97
C ALA A 187 15.51 23.64 1.28
N ALA A 188 15.63 22.68 0.38
CA ALA A 188 16.57 21.57 0.51
C ALA A 188 18.03 22.03 0.38
N GLU A 189 18.31 22.94 -0.56
CA GLU A 189 19.63 23.55 -0.74
C GLU A 189 20.02 24.38 0.48
N THR A 190 19.15 25.28 0.96
CA THR A 190 19.41 26.10 2.14
C THR A 190 19.63 25.30 3.41
N LYS A 191 18.99 24.13 3.54
CA LYS A 191 19.20 23.19 4.66
C LYS A 191 20.35 22.23 4.44
N CYS A 192 21.11 22.36 3.36
CA CYS A 192 22.23 21.49 3.03
C CYS A 192 21.88 19.99 3.08
N ILE A 193 20.70 19.61 2.55
CA ILE A 193 20.24 18.22 2.57
C ILE A 193 21.17 17.29 1.79
N ALA A 194 21.90 17.80 0.79
CA ALA A 194 22.90 17.05 0.02
C ALA A 194 24.17 16.72 0.80
N ASN A 195 24.40 17.36 1.96
CA ASN A 195 25.62 17.13 2.74
C ASN A 195 25.68 15.66 3.24
N PRO A 196 26.83 14.97 3.14
CA PRO A 196 27.01 13.55 3.51
C PRO A 196 26.97 13.26 5.02
N ILE A 197 26.53 14.21 5.86
CA ILE A 197 26.40 14.03 7.30
C ILE A 197 25.27 13.03 7.59
N LYS A 198 25.48 12.14 8.57
CA LYS A 198 24.48 11.18 9.03
C LYS A 198 23.23 11.90 9.55
N LYS A 199 22.10 11.64 8.92
CA LYS A 199 20.81 12.26 9.26
C LYS A 199 20.10 11.44 10.33
N THR A 200 19.52 12.12 11.32
CA THR A 200 18.69 11.51 12.36
C THR A 200 17.22 11.62 11.98
N ARG A 201 16.42 10.60 12.31
CA ARG A 201 14.97 10.61 12.10
C ARG A 201 14.23 10.75 13.42
N TYR A 202 13.07 11.43 13.35
CA TYR A 202 12.21 11.61 14.51
C TYR A 202 11.53 10.30 14.93
N ILE A 203 11.12 9.49 13.95
CA ILE A 203 10.51 8.17 14.21
C ILE A 203 11.61 7.11 14.06
N THR A 204 11.97 6.46 15.16
CA THR A 204 12.88 5.31 15.16
C THR A 204 12.09 4.02 15.18
N VAL A 205 12.36 3.12 14.24
CA VAL A 205 11.77 1.79 14.19
C VAL A 205 12.69 0.84 14.97
N GLY A 206 12.23 0.39 16.14
CA GLY A 206 12.90 -0.65 16.93
C GLY A 206 12.43 -2.04 16.50
N VAL A 207 13.32 -3.04 16.55
CA VAL A 207 12.96 -4.45 16.31
C VAL A 207 12.32 -5.00 17.59
N HIS A 208 11.12 -5.55 17.49
CA HIS A 208 10.39 -6.18 18.59
C HIS A 208 10.35 -7.70 18.41
N LEU A 209 10.16 -8.44 19.52
CA LEU A 209 10.06 -9.92 19.50
C LEU A 209 8.96 -10.45 18.56
N ILE A 210 7.92 -9.64 18.31
CA ILE A 210 6.80 -9.96 17.41
C ILE A 210 7.24 -9.98 15.93
N ASP A 211 8.36 -9.36 15.61
CA ASP A 211 8.91 -9.34 14.24
C ASP A 211 9.53 -10.67 13.81
N PHE A 212 9.71 -11.61 14.74
CA PHE A 212 10.27 -12.94 14.50
C PHE A 212 9.23 -14.07 14.48
N ILE A 213 7.93 -13.75 14.65
CA ILE A 213 6.81 -14.68 14.56
C ILE A 213 6.15 -14.56 13.17
#